data_31fdcbab8850a2baddc15c115302f31e
#
_entry.id   31fdcbab8850a2baddc15c115302f31e
#
_cell.length_a   1.000
_cell.length_b   1.000
_cell.length_c   1.000
_cell.angle_alpha   90.00
_cell.angle_beta   90.00
_cell.angle_gamma   90.00
#
_symmetry.space_group_name_H-M   'P 1'
#
loop_
_entity.id
_entity.type
_entity.pdbx_description
1 polymer ?
#
loop_
_entity_poly.entity_id
_entity_poly.type
_entity_poly.pdbx_seq_one_letter_code
_entity_poly.pdbx_strand_id
1 'polypeptide(L)'
;MKAFMAALLVLFAPLLHAQQNQPIYPAYDGFLKNPDGSYTLAFAYFSHNANEVTIAPGVNNSFAPTPGDRLQPITFKPGHWRFQCVMVVGPEFDGKMKWTLTYAGVTTGTSERMLQSNWNLVEGAPALSKIDFAKVPKGVCLNQRPTVRVLGVTARPKGPPPMITGTLNEEVNLFGSAHDEGLPRDKPFVVEWKLLKGPGTVNFTIPRSARTKATFSAPGLYELELSASDSEFTERTLLNVSIK
;
A
#
# COMPACT_ATOMS: atom_id res chain seq x y z
N MET A 1 37.68 -34.22 51.77
CA MET A 1 36.59 -33.23 51.61
C MET A 1 36.66 -32.76 50.12
N LYS A 2 35.74 -33.24 49.28
CA LYS A 2 35.64 -32.83 47.87
C LYS A 2 34.44 -31.87 47.77
N ALA A 3 34.72 -30.59 47.47
CA ALA A 3 33.69 -29.59 47.27
C ALA A 3 33.09 -29.74 45.84
N PHE A 4 31.80 -30.02 45.75
CA PHE A 4 31.02 -29.95 44.50
C PHE A 4 30.61 -28.50 44.24
N MET A 5 31.16 -27.91 43.19
CA MET A 5 30.74 -26.60 42.68
C MET A 5 29.59 -26.82 41.69
N ALA A 6 28.36 -26.51 42.08
CA ALA A 6 27.20 -26.55 41.21
C ALA A 6 27.17 -25.25 40.34
N ALA A 7 27.38 -25.41 39.04
CA ALA A 7 27.24 -24.31 38.12
C ALA A 7 25.74 -24.07 37.79
N LEU A 8 25.23 -22.91 38.18
CA LEU A 8 23.86 -22.45 37.89
C LEU A 8 23.84 -21.95 36.46
N LEU A 9 23.30 -22.73 35.52
CA LEU A 9 23.03 -22.30 34.14
C LEU A 9 21.78 -21.41 34.15
N VAL A 10 21.96 -20.10 34.05
CA VAL A 10 20.88 -19.16 33.84
C VAL A 10 20.52 -19.20 32.35
N LEU A 11 19.41 -19.87 32.00
CA LEU A 11 18.83 -19.85 30.66
C LEU A 11 18.19 -18.47 30.46
N PHE A 12 18.87 -17.61 29.70
CA PHE A 12 18.28 -16.42 29.11
C PHE A 12 17.36 -16.86 27.96
N ALA A 13 16.05 -17.00 28.23
CA ALA A 13 15.05 -17.09 27.20
C ALA A 13 14.96 -15.69 26.54
N PRO A 14 15.14 -15.56 25.21
CA PRO A 14 14.87 -14.31 24.53
C PRO A 14 13.37 -14.01 24.69
N LEU A 15 13.04 -12.92 25.36
CA LEU A 15 11.68 -12.36 25.36
C LEU A 15 11.39 -11.95 23.91
N LEU A 16 10.72 -12.83 23.16
CA LEU A 16 10.07 -12.47 21.90
C LEU A 16 9.00 -11.43 22.25
N HIS A 17 9.36 -10.15 22.16
CA HIS A 17 8.40 -9.08 22.19
C HIS A 17 7.56 -9.25 20.91
N ALA A 18 6.37 -9.83 21.04
CA ALA A 18 5.36 -9.75 19.99
C ALA A 18 5.19 -8.27 19.69
N GLN A 19 5.50 -7.86 18.46
CA GLN A 19 5.36 -6.47 18.05
C GLN A 19 3.88 -6.10 18.21
N GLN A 20 3.57 -5.29 19.20
CA GLN A 20 2.21 -4.83 19.45
C GLN A 20 1.74 -4.00 18.26
N ASN A 21 0.48 -4.16 17.90
CA ASN A 21 -0.15 -3.30 16.90
C ASN A 21 0.02 -1.83 17.30
N GLN A 22 0.43 -1.00 16.36
CA GLN A 22 0.70 0.41 16.57
C GLN A 22 -0.44 1.26 15.99
N PRO A 23 -0.77 2.42 16.57
CA PRO A 23 -1.75 3.33 16.00
C PRO A 23 -1.36 3.76 14.58
N ILE A 24 -2.37 4.15 13.81
CA ILE A 24 -2.20 4.73 12.47
C ILE A 24 -2.59 6.19 12.58
N TYR A 25 -1.76 7.07 12.02
CA TYR A 25 -1.88 8.51 12.13
C TYR A 25 -2.32 9.09 10.79
N PRO A 26 -3.60 9.49 10.63
CA PRO A 26 -4.00 10.26 9.47
C PRO A 26 -3.36 11.64 9.52
N ALA A 27 -2.94 12.14 8.38
CA ALA A 27 -2.31 13.43 8.23
C ALA A 27 -3.00 14.24 7.11
N TYR A 28 -2.87 15.55 7.18
CA TYR A 28 -3.32 16.45 6.13
C TYR A 28 -2.12 16.85 5.28
N ASP A 29 -2.16 16.53 3.98
CA ASP A 29 -1.09 16.85 3.04
C ASP A 29 -1.17 18.28 2.50
N GLY A 30 -2.38 18.85 2.47
CA GLY A 30 -2.59 20.21 1.99
C GLY A 30 -3.75 20.34 1.02
N PHE A 31 -3.86 21.53 0.40
CA PHE A 31 -4.91 21.87 -0.55
C PHE A 31 -4.38 22.61 -1.78
N LEU A 32 -5.17 22.54 -2.86
CA LEU A 32 -5.10 23.44 -4.01
C LEU A 32 -6.40 24.21 -4.11
N LYS A 33 -6.31 25.51 -4.39
CA LYS A 33 -7.48 26.31 -4.74
C LYS A 33 -7.69 26.19 -6.25
N ASN A 34 -8.86 25.68 -6.65
CA ASN A 34 -9.21 25.49 -8.04
C ASN A 34 -9.68 26.79 -8.70
N PRO A 35 -9.62 26.93 -10.05
CA PRO A 35 -10.07 28.14 -10.74
C PRO A 35 -11.54 28.50 -10.54
N ASP A 36 -12.40 27.52 -10.26
CA ASP A 36 -13.83 27.71 -9.95
C ASP A 36 -14.10 28.13 -8.50
N GLY A 37 -13.06 28.35 -7.71
CA GLY A 37 -13.13 28.71 -6.30
C GLY A 37 -13.26 27.54 -5.33
N SER A 38 -13.46 26.32 -5.82
CA SER A 38 -13.46 25.10 -5.01
C SER A 38 -12.04 24.77 -4.50
N TYR A 39 -11.92 23.78 -3.62
CA TYR A 39 -10.64 23.32 -3.11
C TYR A 39 -10.46 21.83 -3.35
N THR A 40 -9.27 21.42 -3.81
CA THR A 40 -8.85 20.04 -3.80
C THR A 40 -8.07 19.79 -2.52
N LEU A 41 -8.58 18.92 -1.66
CA LEU A 41 -7.94 18.53 -0.40
C LEU A 41 -7.20 17.21 -0.57
N ALA A 42 -6.05 17.08 0.08
CA ALA A 42 -5.25 15.86 0.06
C ALA A 42 -4.91 15.42 1.49
N PHE A 43 -5.05 14.11 1.72
CA PHE A 43 -4.78 13.47 3.00
C PHE A 43 -3.78 12.33 2.84
N ALA A 44 -2.99 12.14 3.89
CA ALA A 44 -1.98 11.12 4.03
C ALA A 44 -2.27 10.23 5.25
N TYR A 45 -1.48 9.20 5.41
CA TYR A 45 -1.37 8.51 6.69
C TYR A 45 0.07 8.07 6.96
N PHE A 46 0.34 7.79 8.23
CA PHE A 46 1.56 7.16 8.68
C PHE A 46 1.22 5.94 9.56
N SER A 47 1.84 4.79 9.26
CA SER A 47 1.68 3.54 10.02
C SER A 47 3.03 3.00 10.47
N HIS A 48 3.19 2.78 11.76
CA HIS A 48 4.35 2.09 12.36
C HIS A 48 4.20 0.57 12.40
N ASN A 49 3.05 0.03 11.91
CA ASN A 49 2.83 -1.41 11.89
C ASN A 49 3.81 -2.09 10.92
N ALA A 50 4.22 -3.32 11.23
CA ALA A 50 5.09 -4.11 10.36
C ALA A 50 4.35 -4.66 9.13
N ASN A 51 3.04 -4.86 9.26
CA ASN A 51 2.18 -5.40 8.22
C ASN A 51 1.08 -4.40 7.84
N GLU A 52 0.45 -4.64 6.71
CA GLU A 52 -0.75 -3.94 6.29
C GLU A 52 -1.88 -4.15 7.30
N VAL A 53 -2.63 -3.10 7.59
CA VAL A 53 -3.78 -3.08 8.51
C VAL A 53 -5.02 -2.69 7.72
N THR A 54 -6.15 -3.33 8.02
CA THR A 54 -7.46 -2.96 7.46
C THR A 54 -8.33 -2.35 8.55
N ILE A 55 -8.92 -1.17 8.27
CA ILE A 55 -9.89 -0.49 9.14
C ILE A 55 -11.09 -0.10 8.27
N ALA A 56 -12.20 -0.80 8.45
CA ALA A 56 -13.44 -0.52 7.72
C ALA A 56 -13.99 0.88 8.04
N PRO A 57 -14.74 1.52 7.11
CA PRO A 57 -15.41 2.78 7.37
C PRO A 57 -16.42 2.64 8.51
N GLY A 58 -16.62 3.71 9.27
CA GLY A 58 -17.50 3.74 10.43
C GLY A 58 -16.83 4.43 11.61
N VAL A 59 -17.15 4.01 12.83
CA VAL A 59 -16.66 4.65 14.06
C VAL A 59 -15.13 4.67 14.17
N ASN A 60 -14.45 3.69 13.57
CA ASN A 60 -12.99 3.57 13.63
C ASN A 60 -12.26 4.17 12.42
N ASN A 61 -12.98 4.61 11.38
CA ASN A 61 -12.42 5.24 10.19
C ASN A 61 -13.47 6.16 9.59
N SER A 62 -13.42 7.42 9.94
CA SER A 62 -14.46 8.37 9.56
C SER A 62 -13.94 9.79 9.35
N PHE A 63 -14.68 10.53 8.53
CA PHE A 63 -14.56 11.98 8.40
C PHE A 63 -15.63 12.72 9.22
N ALA A 64 -15.30 13.92 9.63
CA ALA A 64 -16.22 14.92 10.15
C ALA A 64 -15.97 16.25 9.40
N PRO A 65 -17.01 17.04 9.09
CA PRO A 65 -18.43 16.78 9.30
C PRO A 65 -18.95 15.67 8.37
N THR A 66 -20.19 15.24 8.61
CA THR A 66 -20.88 14.24 7.77
C THR A 66 -20.89 14.62 6.28
N PRO A 67 -20.84 13.60 5.37
CA PRO A 67 -20.85 12.18 5.64
C PRO A 67 -19.53 11.70 6.23
N GLY A 68 -19.59 10.73 7.17
CA GLY A 68 -18.39 10.12 7.80
C GLY A 68 -17.65 9.19 6.85
N ASP A 69 -18.36 8.55 5.94
CA ASP A 69 -17.78 7.79 4.85
C ASP A 69 -17.67 8.67 3.60
N ARG A 70 -16.43 8.90 3.18
CA ARG A 70 -16.05 9.64 1.97
C ARG A 70 -15.20 8.80 1.04
N LEU A 71 -15.41 7.49 1.04
CA LEU A 71 -14.58 6.53 0.30
C LEU A 71 -13.09 6.62 0.68
N GLN A 72 -12.78 6.94 1.94
CA GLN A 72 -11.41 6.98 2.44
C GLN A 72 -10.78 5.59 2.42
N PRO A 73 -9.43 5.51 2.41
CA PRO A 73 -8.71 4.26 2.48
C PRO A 73 -9.18 3.37 3.62
N ILE A 74 -9.23 2.07 3.34
CA ILE A 74 -9.50 1.03 4.34
C ILE A 74 -8.29 0.15 4.61
N THR A 75 -7.27 0.19 3.74
CA THR A 75 -6.02 -0.55 3.91
C THR A 75 -4.86 0.40 4.12
N PHE A 76 -4.01 0.10 5.09
CA PHE A 76 -2.93 0.95 5.58
C PHE A 76 -1.62 0.17 5.63
N LYS A 77 -0.71 0.44 4.69
CA LYS A 77 0.64 -0.14 4.67
C LYS A 77 1.55 0.47 5.72
N PRO A 78 2.61 -0.24 6.13
CA PRO A 78 3.73 0.35 6.87
C PRO A 78 4.31 1.57 6.18
N GLY A 79 4.68 2.58 6.97
CA GLY A 79 5.36 3.79 6.51
C GLY A 79 4.45 4.98 6.27
N HIS A 80 5.00 6.01 5.60
CA HIS A 80 4.32 7.27 5.29
C HIS A 80 3.81 7.26 3.84
N TRP A 81 2.51 7.43 3.68
CA TRP A 81 1.81 7.39 2.39
C TRP A 81 1.06 8.68 2.18
N ARG A 82 1.58 9.50 1.26
CA ARG A 82 1.00 10.80 0.90
C ARG A 82 -0.09 10.66 -0.15
N PHE A 83 -1.03 11.62 -0.16
CA PHE A 83 -2.10 11.74 -1.16
C PHE A 83 -2.99 10.50 -1.28
N GLN A 84 -3.26 9.83 -0.17
CA GLN A 84 -4.02 8.59 -0.16
C GLN A 84 -5.53 8.80 -0.21
N CYS A 85 -6.00 9.99 0.13
CA CYS A 85 -7.35 10.45 -0.14
C CYS A 85 -7.28 11.86 -0.72
N VAL A 86 -7.75 12.05 -1.92
CA VAL A 86 -7.81 13.33 -2.61
C VAL A 86 -9.25 13.56 -3.04
N MET A 87 -9.84 14.71 -2.65
CA MET A 87 -11.22 15.04 -2.97
C MET A 87 -11.40 16.53 -3.23
N VAL A 88 -12.43 16.90 -4.02
CA VAL A 88 -12.83 18.29 -4.20
C VAL A 88 -13.94 18.63 -3.21
N VAL A 89 -13.85 19.80 -2.57
CA VAL A 89 -14.90 20.42 -1.75
C VAL A 89 -15.29 21.77 -2.36
N GLY A 90 -16.52 22.20 -2.11
CA GLY A 90 -17.04 23.44 -2.71
C GLY A 90 -16.36 24.72 -2.20
N PRO A 91 -16.61 25.86 -2.86
CA PRO A 91 -16.03 27.14 -2.47
C PRO A 91 -16.49 27.63 -1.09
N GLU A 92 -17.61 27.10 -0.58
CA GLU A 92 -18.16 27.37 0.74
C GLU A 92 -17.41 26.64 1.88
N PHE A 93 -16.42 25.80 1.56
CA PHE A 93 -15.67 25.02 2.56
C PHE A 93 -14.94 25.95 3.55
N ASP A 94 -15.24 25.81 4.82
CA ASP A 94 -14.74 26.66 5.91
C ASP A 94 -13.37 26.22 6.47
N GLY A 95 -12.75 25.20 5.87
CA GLY A 95 -11.46 24.66 6.31
C GLY A 95 -11.56 23.67 7.47
N LYS A 96 -12.76 23.22 7.84
CA LYS A 96 -12.99 22.32 8.97
C LYS A 96 -13.38 20.92 8.48
N MET A 97 -12.40 20.08 8.30
CA MET A 97 -12.62 18.65 8.03
C MET A 97 -11.60 17.85 8.83
N LYS A 98 -12.01 16.73 9.41
CA LYS A 98 -11.15 15.88 10.22
C LYS A 98 -11.31 14.43 9.82
N TRP A 99 -10.22 13.80 9.42
CA TRP A 99 -10.15 12.36 9.27
C TRP A 99 -9.70 11.75 10.58
N THR A 100 -10.45 10.79 11.11
CA THR A 100 -10.18 10.11 12.38
C THR A 100 -10.03 8.62 12.15
N LEU A 101 -8.98 8.05 12.73
CA LEU A 101 -8.70 6.62 12.75
C LEU A 101 -8.57 6.13 14.20
N THR A 102 -9.19 4.98 14.49
CA THR A 102 -9.02 4.28 15.77
C THR A 102 -8.46 2.89 15.48
N TYR A 103 -7.27 2.62 16.00
CA TYR A 103 -6.60 1.33 15.87
C TYR A 103 -5.71 1.07 17.08
N ALA A 104 -5.59 -0.20 17.49
CA ALA A 104 -4.84 -0.61 18.68
C ALA A 104 -5.24 0.15 19.97
N GLY A 105 -6.52 0.49 20.10
CA GLY A 105 -7.05 1.22 21.26
C GLY A 105 -6.73 2.72 21.28
N VAL A 106 -6.09 3.25 20.23
CA VAL A 106 -5.72 4.67 20.13
C VAL A 106 -6.50 5.34 19.00
N THR A 107 -7.11 6.49 19.31
CA THR A 107 -7.78 7.36 18.34
C THR A 107 -6.86 8.50 17.96
N THR A 108 -6.65 8.69 16.67
CA THR A 108 -5.83 9.74 16.06
C THR A 108 -6.65 10.52 15.04
N GLY A 109 -6.23 11.72 14.69
CA GLY A 109 -6.97 12.52 13.71
C GLY A 109 -6.14 13.64 13.09
N THR A 110 -6.58 14.12 11.92
CA THR A 110 -5.97 15.28 11.26
C THR A 110 -6.30 16.59 11.97
N SER A 111 -5.51 17.65 11.66
CA SER A 111 -5.87 19.02 12.05
C SER A 111 -7.16 19.46 11.38
N GLU A 112 -7.92 20.31 12.08
CA GLU A 112 -9.16 20.95 11.57
C GLU A 112 -8.89 22.30 10.90
N ARG A 113 -7.65 22.82 10.94
CA ARG A 113 -7.30 24.11 10.35
C ARG A 113 -6.61 23.91 9.00
N MET A 114 -7.40 23.70 7.95
CA MET A 114 -6.90 23.22 6.66
C MET A 114 -6.52 24.33 5.67
N LEU A 115 -7.24 25.47 5.64
CA LEU A 115 -7.02 26.53 4.65
C LEU A 115 -5.97 27.56 5.09
N GLN A 116 -4.89 27.11 5.71
CA GLN A 116 -3.76 27.98 6.06
C GLN A 116 -2.73 27.99 4.95
N SER A 117 -2.06 29.12 4.73
CA SER A 117 -1.08 29.32 3.64
C SER A 117 0.06 28.30 3.62
N ASN A 118 0.48 27.81 4.78
CA ASN A 118 1.50 26.76 4.91
C ASN A 118 1.06 25.38 4.43
N TRP A 119 -0.24 25.16 4.22
CA TRP A 119 -0.81 23.93 3.66
C TRP A 119 -1.13 24.04 2.16
N ASN A 120 -0.85 25.19 1.54
CA ASN A 120 -1.05 25.34 0.10
C ASN A 120 -0.05 24.50 -0.68
N LEU A 121 -0.57 23.56 -1.48
CA LEU A 121 0.24 22.71 -2.35
C LEU A 121 0.68 23.52 -3.58
N VAL A 122 1.88 23.26 -4.05
CA VAL A 122 2.41 23.89 -5.26
C VAL A 122 1.93 23.08 -6.47
N GLU A 123 1.15 23.69 -7.33
CA GLU A 123 0.71 23.09 -8.59
C GLU A 123 1.94 22.69 -9.44
N GLY A 124 1.87 21.52 -10.07
CA GLY A 124 2.98 20.97 -10.86
C GLY A 124 4.11 20.33 -10.02
N ALA A 125 3.99 20.29 -8.70
CA ALA A 125 4.96 19.56 -7.87
C ALA A 125 5.04 18.07 -8.29
N PRO A 126 6.25 17.47 -8.38
CA PRO A 126 6.40 16.07 -8.81
C PRO A 126 5.58 15.07 -7.99
N ALA A 127 5.37 15.36 -6.70
CA ALA A 127 4.56 14.53 -5.82
C ALA A 127 3.08 14.46 -6.24
N LEU A 128 2.58 15.48 -6.94
CA LEU A 128 1.20 15.58 -7.44
C LEU A 128 1.04 15.03 -8.86
N SER A 129 2.12 14.72 -9.57
CA SER A 129 2.09 14.28 -10.97
C SER A 129 1.32 12.97 -11.24
N LYS A 130 1.05 12.22 -10.18
CA LYS A 130 0.26 10.97 -10.25
C LYS A 130 -1.25 11.20 -10.13
N ILE A 131 -1.67 12.40 -9.74
CA ILE A 131 -3.06 12.76 -9.53
C ILE A 131 -3.59 13.39 -10.81
N ASP A 132 -4.63 12.79 -11.40
CA ASP A 132 -5.40 13.39 -12.47
C ASP A 132 -6.46 14.31 -11.85
N PHE A 133 -6.12 15.59 -11.68
CA PHE A 133 -6.97 16.57 -11.01
C PHE A 133 -8.33 16.74 -11.70
N ALA A 134 -8.43 16.48 -13.01
CA ALA A 134 -9.70 16.55 -13.73
C ALA A 134 -10.69 15.44 -13.32
N LYS A 135 -10.18 14.38 -12.71
CA LYS A 135 -10.97 13.22 -12.27
C LYS A 135 -11.21 13.17 -10.77
N VAL A 136 -10.68 14.12 -10.01
CA VAL A 136 -10.89 14.14 -8.55
C VAL A 136 -12.37 14.38 -8.24
N PRO A 137 -13.05 13.44 -7.55
CA PRO A 137 -14.48 13.53 -7.30
C PRO A 137 -14.82 14.55 -6.21
N LYS A 138 -16.06 15.02 -6.23
CA LYS A 138 -16.56 15.94 -5.20
C LYS A 138 -16.99 15.18 -3.95
N GLY A 139 -16.44 15.57 -2.80
CA GLY A 139 -16.83 15.12 -1.49
C GLY A 139 -16.40 13.72 -1.07
N VAL A 140 -15.75 12.95 -1.97
CA VAL A 140 -15.25 11.60 -1.71
C VAL A 140 -13.83 11.43 -2.24
N CYS A 141 -13.08 10.47 -1.71
CA CYS A 141 -11.72 10.21 -2.12
C CYS A 141 -11.65 9.60 -3.52
N LEU A 142 -10.66 10.04 -4.30
CA LEU A 142 -10.34 9.49 -5.62
C LEU A 142 -9.83 8.06 -5.47
N ASN A 143 -10.36 7.14 -6.29
CA ASN A 143 -9.77 5.81 -6.47
C ASN A 143 -8.38 5.94 -7.11
N GLN A 144 -7.40 5.29 -6.54
CA GLN A 144 -6.01 5.35 -6.98
C GLN A 144 -5.58 4.05 -7.66
N ARG A 145 -4.55 4.15 -8.49
CA ARG A 145 -4.01 2.96 -9.13
C ARG A 145 -3.33 2.06 -8.11
N PRO A 146 -3.56 0.73 -8.15
CA PRO A 146 -2.81 -0.22 -7.35
C PRO A 146 -1.29 -0.05 -7.47
N THR A 147 -0.56 -0.41 -6.46
CA THR A 147 0.90 -0.48 -6.54
C THR A 147 1.34 -1.92 -6.62
N VAL A 148 2.20 -2.25 -7.60
CA VAL A 148 2.76 -3.59 -7.79
C VAL A 148 4.28 -3.51 -7.83
N ARG A 149 4.95 -4.42 -7.14
CA ARG A 149 6.42 -4.51 -7.12
C ARG A 149 6.87 -5.96 -7.11
N VAL A 150 8.02 -6.23 -7.71
CA VAL A 150 8.79 -7.47 -7.54
C VAL A 150 10.18 -7.13 -7.06
N LEU A 151 10.70 -7.87 -6.09
CA LEU A 151 12.01 -7.61 -5.45
C LEU A 151 12.18 -6.13 -5.02
N GLY A 152 11.10 -5.47 -4.57
CA GLY A 152 11.12 -4.06 -4.19
C GLY A 152 11.09 -3.06 -5.36
N VAL A 153 11.11 -3.52 -6.62
CA VAL A 153 11.07 -2.66 -7.81
C VAL A 153 9.63 -2.38 -8.23
N THR A 154 9.34 -1.12 -8.57
CA THR A 154 8.01 -0.68 -9.03
C THR A 154 7.71 -1.14 -10.46
N ALA A 155 6.42 -1.15 -10.83
CA ALA A 155 5.88 -1.63 -12.10
C ALA A 155 6.46 -0.97 -13.37
N ARG A 156 7.10 0.19 -13.27
CA ARG A 156 7.70 0.90 -14.42
C ARG A 156 9.15 1.25 -14.17
N PRO A 157 10.04 0.25 -14.05
CA PRO A 157 11.46 0.53 -13.89
C PRO A 157 12.01 1.17 -15.17
N LYS A 158 12.87 2.15 -15.00
CA LYS A 158 13.74 2.60 -16.08
C LYS A 158 14.86 1.57 -16.21
N GLY A 159 14.69 0.54 -17.04
CA GLY A 159 15.69 -0.50 -17.22
C GLY A 159 15.07 -1.89 -17.47
N PRO A 160 15.89 -2.92 -17.64
CA PRO A 160 15.40 -4.29 -17.81
C PRO A 160 14.68 -4.77 -16.53
N PRO A 161 13.71 -5.69 -16.66
CA PRO A 161 13.10 -6.34 -15.51
C PRO A 161 14.15 -6.95 -14.57
N PRO A 162 13.91 -6.96 -13.24
CA PRO A 162 14.79 -7.65 -12.32
C PRO A 162 14.85 -9.14 -12.68
N MET A 163 15.98 -9.79 -12.35
CA MET A 163 16.21 -11.19 -12.66
C MET A 163 16.63 -11.98 -11.42
N ILE A 164 16.06 -13.16 -11.29
CA ILE A 164 16.48 -14.18 -10.30
C ILE A 164 16.91 -15.46 -11.01
N THR A 165 17.59 -16.35 -10.29
CA THR A 165 18.00 -17.67 -10.77
C THR A 165 17.33 -18.75 -9.95
N GLY A 166 17.10 -19.91 -10.58
CA GLY A 166 16.60 -21.11 -9.95
C GLY A 166 17.16 -22.37 -10.58
N THR A 167 16.87 -23.51 -9.96
CA THR A 167 17.26 -24.85 -10.43
C THR A 167 16.03 -25.54 -11.00
N LEU A 168 16.22 -26.33 -12.07
CA LEU A 168 15.14 -27.13 -12.66
C LEU A 168 14.60 -28.12 -11.62
N ASN A 169 13.27 -28.28 -11.60
CA ASN A 169 12.52 -29.13 -10.66
C ASN A 169 12.57 -28.71 -9.18
N GLU A 170 13.18 -27.55 -8.87
CA GLU A 170 13.13 -26.97 -7.52
C GLU A 170 12.13 -25.80 -7.45
N GLU A 171 11.62 -25.54 -6.25
CA GLU A 171 10.76 -24.39 -6.00
C GLU A 171 11.57 -23.09 -5.96
N VAL A 172 11.18 -22.12 -6.79
CA VAL A 172 11.75 -20.76 -6.80
C VAL A 172 10.79 -19.83 -6.07
N ASN A 173 11.29 -19.09 -5.08
CA ASN A 173 10.50 -18.10 -4.36
C ASN A 173 10.31 -16.83 -5.21
N LEU A 174 9.06 -16.41 -5.38
CA LEU A 174 8.69 -15.18 -6.06
C LEU A 174 8.24 -14.15 -5.02
N PHE A 175 9.04 -13.08 -4.87
CA PHE A 175 8.82 -12.02 -3.89
C PHE A 175 8.18 -10.81 -4.55
N GLY A 176 6.86 -10.85 -4.68
CA GLY A 176 6.06 -9.71 -5.08
C GLY A 176 5.41 -8.99 -3.90
N SER A 177 4.91 -7.80 -4.16
CA SER A 177 3.97 -7.08 -3.30
C SER A 177 2.95 -6.35 -4.17
N ALA A 178 1.71 -6.36 -3.74
CA ALA A 178 0.62 -5.62 -4.36
C ALA A 178 -0.17 -4.93 -3.26
N HIS A 179 -0.70 -3.75 -3.55
CA HIS A 179 -1.51 -3.00 -2.61
C HIS A 179 -2.46 -2.06 -3.32
N ASP A 180 -3.55 -1.83 -2.66
CA ASP A 180 -4.63 -0.94 -3.03
C ASP A 180 -5.19 -0.29 -1.76
N GLU A 181 -5.75 0.91 -1.85
CA GLU A 181 -6.37 1.59 -0.71
C GLU A 181 -7.76 1.02 -0.37
N GLY A 182 -8.29 0.10 -1.18
CA GLY A 182 -9.57 -0.59 -0.99
C GLY A 182 -10.73 0.07 -1.72
N LEU A 183 -10.47 0.68 -2.86
CA LEU A 183 -11.48 1.22 -3.79
C LEU A 183 -11.38 0.54 -5.16
N PRO A 184 -12.50 0.41 -5.90
CA PRO A 184 -13.88 0.56 -5.46
C PRO A 184 -14.27 -0.52 -4.44
N ARG A 185 -15.04 -0.19 -3.41
CA ARG A 185 -15.33 -1.12 -2.29
C ARG A 185 -16.19 -2.32 -2.67
N ASP A 186 -16.96 -2.21 -3.74
CA ASP A 186 -17.85 -3.26 -4.24
C ASP A 186 -17.14 -4.23 -5.21
N LYS A 187 -15.87 -4.02 -5.49
CA LYS A 187 -15.07 -4.83 -6.41
C LYS A 187 -13.93 -5.55 -5.70
N PRO A 188 -13.57 -6.76 -6.18
CA PRO A 188 -12.43 -7.47 -5.63
C PRO A 188 -11.11 -6.83 -6.07
N PHE A 189 -10.16 -6.75 -5.15
CA PHE A 189 -8.76 -6.54 -5.49
C PHE A 189 -8.13 -7.87 -5.89
N VAL A 190 -7.69 -7.98 -7.13
CA VAL A 190 -7.18 -9.24 -7.72
C VAL A 190 -5.68 -9.11 -8.01
N VAL A 191 -4.91 -10.04 -7.48
CA VAL A 191 -3.48 -10.19 -7.75
C VAL A 191 -3.25 -11.47 -8.53
N GLU A 192 -2.36 -11.47 -9.54
CA GLU A 192 -2.12 -12.65 -10.34
C GLU A 192 -0.70 -12.69 -10.91
N TRP A 193 -0.07 -13.87 -10.83
CA TRP A 193 1.13 -14.20 -11.57
C TRP A 193 0.79 -14.93 -12.87
N LYS A 194 1.46 -14.55 -13.96
CA LYS A 194 1.36 -15.19 -15.28
C LYS A 194 2.72 -15.43 -15.90
N LEU A 195 2.85 -16.53 -16.65
CA LEU A 195 3.93 -16.73 -17.59
C LEU A 195 3.63 -15.93 -18.88
N LEU A 196 4.53 -15.05 -19.29
CA LEU A 196 4.46 -14.36 -20.57
C LEU A 196 5.29 -15.07 -21.64
N LYS A 197 6.55 -15.45 -21.31
CA LYS A 197 7.47 -16.12 -22.22
C LYS A 197 8.35 -17.12 -21.47
N GLY A 198 8.72 -18.21 -22.15
CA GLY A 198 9.63 -19.21 -21.59
C GLY A 198 9.69 -20.47 -22.43
N PRO A 199 10.72 -21.31 -22.22
CA PRO A 199 10.91 -22.56 -22.97
C PRO A 199 9.96 -23.68 -22.54
N GLY A 200 9.27 -23.53 -21.41
CA GLY A 200 8.38 -24.53 -20.85
C GLY A 200 7.22 -23.93 -20.07
N THR A 201 6.55 -24.73 -19.26
CA THR A 201 5.43 -24.33 -18.40
C THR A 201 5.93 -23.88 -17.03
N VAL A 202 5.13 -23.06 -16.34
CA VAL A 202 5.34 -22.64 -14.97
C VAL A 202 4.13 -23.02 -14.13
N ASN A 203 4.37 -23.71 -13.03
CA ASN A 203 3.34 -24.02 -12.04
C ASN A 203 3.55 -23.16 -10.80
N PHE A 204 2.60 -22.26 -10.54
CA PHE A 204 2.59 -21.39 -9.36
C PHE A 204 1.83 -22.09 -8.23
N THR A 205 2.43 -22.15 -7.03
CA THR A 205 1.79 -22.75 -5.84
C THR A 205 0.51 -21.98 -5.45
N ILE A 206 0.56 -20.65 -5.47
CA ILE A 206 -0.59 -19.77 -5.21
C ILE A 206 -0.55 -18.61 -6.23
N PRO A 207 -1.12 -18.81 -7.44
CA PRO A 207 -1.02 -17.81 -8.51
C PRO A 207 -1.65 -16.46 -8.18
N ARG A 208 -2.62 -16.43 -7.27
CA ARG A 208 -3.33 -15.22 -6.82
C ARG A 208 -2.77 -14.60 -5.54
N SER A 209 -1.51 -14.87 -5.23
CA SER A 209 -0.79 -14.23 -4.13
C SER A 209 0.44 -13.51 -4.68
N ALA A 210 0.68 -12.27 -4.26
CA ALA A 210 1.87 -11.52 -4.67
C ALA A 210 3.17 -12.25 -4.26
N ARG A 211 3.15 -12.95 -3.13
CA ARG A 211 4.23 -13.86 -2.71
C ARG A 211 3.81 -15.29 -2.93
N THR A 212 4.56 -16.01 -3.77
CA THR A 212 4.29 -17.41 -4.10
C THR A 212 5.59 -18.13 -4.40
N LYS A 213 5.49 -19.41 -4.71
CA LYS A 213 6.57 -20.22 -5.27
C LYS A 213 6.17 -20.69 -6.65
N ALA A 214 7.16 -21.00 -7.47
CA ALA A 214 6.94 -21.55 -8.81
C ALA A 214 7.94 -22.67 -9.11
N THR A 215 7.49 -23.68 -9.88
CA THR A 215 8.32 -24.69 -10.48
C THR A 215 8.28 -24.57 -12.00
N PHE A 216 9.37 -24.94 -12.67
CA PHE A 216 9.60 -24.76 -14.09
C PHE A 216 9.87 -26.10 -14.76
N SER A 217 9.31 -26.34 -15.96
CA SER A 217 9.37 -27.62 -16.63
C SER A 217 10.58 -27.80 -17.56
N ALA A 218 11.33 -26.70 -17.84
CA ALA A 218 12.51 -26.74 -18.71
C ALA A 218 13.57 -25.72 -18.26
N PRO A 219 14.85 -25.93 -18.51
CA PRO A 219 15.88 -24.93 -18.30
C PRO A 219 15.76 -23.79 -19.33
N GLY A 220 16.19 -22.58 -18.94
CA GLY A 220 16.22 -21.41 -19.80
C GLY A 220 15.68 -20.15 -19.15
N LEU A 221 15.41 -19.11 -19.95
CA LEU A 221 14.93 -17.81 -19.49
C LEU A 221 13.42 -17.72 -19.60
N TYR A 222 12.79 -17.32 -18.50
CA TYR A 222 11.35 -17.06 -18.38
C TYR A 222 11.10 -15.59 -18.08
N GLU A 223 10.04 -15.05 -18.66
CA GLU A 223 9.49 -13.74 -18.34
C GLU A 223 8.13 -13.93 -17.66
N LEU A 224 8.02 -13.55 -16.39
CA LEU A 224 6.82 -13.60 -15.60
C LEU A 224 6.25 -12.21 -15.41
N GLU A 225 4.92 -12.10 -15.34
CA GLU A 225 4.18 -10.89 -14.99
C GLU A 225 3.48 -11.07 -13.65
N LEU A 226 3.66 -10.09 -12.74
CA LEU A 226 2.78 -9.89 -11.61
C LEU A 226 1.86 -8.73 -11.92
N SER A 227 0.55 -8.94 -11.85
CA SER A 227 -0.47 -7.92 -12.02
C SER A 227 -1.31 -7.74 -10.76
N ALA A 228 -1.85 -6.55 -10.57
CA ALA A 228 -2.87 -6.26 -9.58
C ALA A 228 -3.93 -5.33 -10.17
N SER A 229 -5.20 -5.63 -9.88
CA SER A 229 -6.35 -4.91 -10.40
C SER A 229 -7.40 -4.70 -9.31
N ASP A 230 -7.91 -3.47 -9.23
CA ASP A 230 -9.08 -3.06 -8.44
C ASP A 230 -10.38 -3.08 -9.25
N SER A 231 -10.33 -3.54 -10.51
CA SER A 231 -11.39 -3.55 -11.54
C SER A 231 -11.52 -2.25 -12.35
N GLU A 232 -11.05 -1.10 -11.85
CA GLU A 232 -10.96 0.15 -12.63
C GLU A 232 -9.57 0.33 -13.23
N PHE A 233 -8.54 -0.02 -12.45
CA PHE A 233 -7.15 0.07 -12.86
C PHE A 233 -6.47 -1.29 -12.78
N THR A 234 -5.49 -1.48 -13.64
CA THR A 234 -4.60 -2.64 -13.59
C THR A 234 -3.16 -2.18 -13.72
N GLU A 235 -2.35 -2.53 -12.74
CA GLU A 235 -0.90 -2.30 -12.77
C GLU A 235 -0.16 -3.62 -12.90
N ARG A 236 1.01 -3.60 -13.57
CA ARG A 236 1.82 -4.78 -13.90
C ARG A 236 3.29 -4.52 -13.69
N THR A 237 4.00 -5.57 -13.33
CA THR A 237 5.47 -5.58 -13.27
C THR A 237 6.02 -6.89 -13.77
N LEU A 238 7.23 -6.88 -14.31
CA LEU A 238 7.88 -8.05 -14.91
C LEU A 238 8.98 -8.57 -13.99
N LEU A 239 9.19 -9.87 -14.05
CA LEU A 239 10.30 -10.59 -13.41
C LEU A 239 10.89 -11.59 -14.40
N ASN A 240 12.19 -11.53 -14.62
CA ASN A 240 12.92 -12.55 -15.36
C ASN A 240 13.42 -13.65 -14.41
N VAL A 241 13.27 -14.91 -14.82
CA VAL A 241 13.76 -16.08 -14.06
C VAL A 241 14.64 -16.92 -14.99
N SER A 242 15.89 -17.12 -14.60
CA SER A 242 16.84 -18.00 -15.31
C SER A 242 16.93 -19.34 -14.60
N ILE A 243 16.48 -20.41 -15.25
CA ILE A 243 16.50 -21.79 -14.74
C ILE A 243 17.68 -22.53 -15.34
N LYS A 244 18.49 -23.16 -14.47
CA LYS A 244 19.66 -23.97 -14.82
C LYS A 244 19.39 -25.44 -14.59
#